data_e83c110cc2824406159c91bafb82ff5b
#
_entry.id   e83c110cc2824406159c91bafb82ff5b
#
_cell.length_a   1.000
_cell.length_b   1.000
_cell.length_c   1.000
_cell.angle_alpha   90.00
_cell.angle_beta   90.00
_cell.angle_gamma   90.00
#
_symmetry.space_group_name_H-M   'P 1'
#
loop_
_entity.id
_entity.type
_entity.pdbx_description
1 polymer ?
#
loop_
_entity_poly.entity_id
_entity_poly.type
_entity_poly.pdbx_seq_one_letter_code
_entity_poly.pdbx_strand_id
1 'polypeptide(L)'
;MKVLIIEKDKTVRQSLSYFIERYRNCDVFLAGSKREAISLFETAPFDVVLCGDLLPDGNGLEMLRDWMNQNPKLISILMTVQSDERLRQEALKAGIHGYLVKPFDLKQLEEAMSISECGLGNVE
;
A
#
# COMPACT_ATOMS: atom_id res chain seq x y z
N MET A 1 -3.02 7.61 -12.24
CA MET A 1 -3.29 6.97 -10.94
C MET A 1 -2.24 7.39 -9.93
N LYS A 2 -2.67 7.85 -8.77
CA LYS A 2 -1.76 8.28 -7.71
C LYS A 2 -1.57 7.18 -6.69
N VAL A 3 -0.32 6.82 -6.45
CA VAL A 3 0.06 5.74 -5.53
C VAL A 3 0.95 6.29 -4.43
N LEU A 4 0.61 5.97 -3.20
CA LEU A 4 1.42 6.33 -2.04
C LEU A 4 2.09 5.09 -1.50
N ILE A 5 3.40 5.11 -1.37
CA ILE A 5 4.18 4.01 -0.83
C ILE A 5 4.72 4.43 0.53
N ILE A 6 4.34 3.71 1.57
CA ILE A 6 4.75 4.00 2.94
C ILE A 6 5.60 2.83 3.44
N GLU A 7 6.89 3.05 3.53
CA GLU A 7 7.85 1.99 3.86
C GLU A 7 9.04 2.60 4.57
N LYS A 8 9.39 2.04 5.73
CA LYS A 8 10.47 2.61 6.55
C LYS A 8 11.85 2.38 5.94
N ASP A 9 12.03 1.28 5.22
CA ASP A 9 13.32 0.96 4.60
C ASP A 9 13.46 1.71 3.29
N LYS A 10 14.47 2.59 3.23
CA LYS A 10 14.67 3.46 2.07
C LYS A 10 14.93 2.67 0.79
N THR A 11 15.72 1.60 0.90
CA THR A 11 16.05 0.79 -0.28
C THR A 11 14.81 0.10 -0.83
N VAL A 12 14.00 -0.49 0.04
CA VAL A 12 12.75 -1.13 -0.37
C VAL A 12 11.80 -0.10 -0.98
N ARG A 13 11.70 1.05 -0.33
CA ARG A 13 10.83 2.14 -0.80
C ARG A 13 11.21 2.58 -2.21
N GLN A 14 12.50 2.78 -2.45
CA GLN A 14 12.98 3.23 -3.75
C GLN A 14 12.81 2.15 -4.82
N SER A 15 13.04 0.90 -4.47
CA SER A 15 12.85 -0.21 -5.40
C SER A 15 11.40 -0.33 -5.84
N LEU A 16 10.48 -0.20 -4.88
CA LEU A 16 9.06 -0.24 -5.19
C LEU A 16 8.67 0.91 -6.10
N SER A 17 9.18 2.09 -5.80
CA SER A 17 8.91 3.27 -6.62
C SER A 17 9.36 3.05 -8.07
N TYR A 18 10.57 2.50 -8.22
CA TYR A 18 11.12 2.25 -9.54
C TYR A 18 10.21 1.36 -10.39
N PHE A 19 9.74 0.27 -9.80
CA PHE A 19 8.87 -0.66 -10.53
C PHE A 19 7.48 -0.07 -10.78
N ILE A 20 6.90 0.55 -9.78
CA ILE A 20 5.52 1.01 -9.88
C ILE A 20 5.39 2.19 -10.82
N GLU A 21 6.39 3.07 -10.87
CA GLU A 21 6.35 4.20 -11.80
C GLU A 21 6.28 3.74 -13.25
N ARG A 22 6.78 2.55 -13.54
CA ARG A 22 6.76 2.00 -14.89
C ARG A 22 5.51 1.16 -15.16
N TYR A 23 4.70 0.98 -14.13
CA TYR A 23 3.51 0.17 -14.21
C TYR A 23 2.31 1.10 -14.37
N ARG A 24 1.75 1.15 -15.56
CA ARG A 24 0.51 1.88 -15.82
C ARG A 24 0.58 3.39 -15.62
N ASN A 25 1.72 3.99 -15.81
CA ASN A 25 1.86 5.45 -15.69
C ASN A 25 1.36 5.97 -14.34
N CYS A 26 1.83 5.36 -13.27
CA CYS A 26 1.46 5.79 -11.93
C CYS A 26 2.30 6.97 -11.48
N ASP A 27 1.67 7.91 -10.80
CA ASP A 27 2.37 8.98 -10.09
C ASP A 27 2.62 8.46 -8.68
N VAL A 28 3.89 8.29 -8.32
CA VAL A 28 4.26 7.65 -7.07
C VAL A 28 4.77 8.67 -6.07
N PHE A 29 4.24 8.59 -4.84
CA PHE A 29 4.66 9.43 -3.72
C PHE A 29 5.20 8.52 -2.63
N LEU A 30 6.22 8.99 -1.91
CA LEU A 30 6.95 8.16 -0.96
C LEU A 30 6.90 8.75 0.44
N ALA A 31 6.72 7.89 1.43
CA ALA A 31 6.78 8.26 2.84
C ALA A 31 7.53 7.18 3.60
N GLY A 32 8.36 7.60 4.55
CA GLY A 32 9.14 6.68 5.38
C GLY A 32 8.56 6.49 6.77
N SER A 33 7.49 7.21 7.10
CA SER A 33 6.90 7.15 8.43
C SER A 33 5.41 7.47 8.34
N LYS A 34 4.71 7.21 9.45
CA LYS A 34 3.31 7.55 9.57
C LYS A 34 3.08 9.05 9.42
N ARG A 35 3.94 9.84 10.07
CA ARG A 35 3.83 11.30 10.03
C ARG A 35 3.92 11.82 8.59
N GLU A 36 4.92 11.35 7.86
CA GLU A 36 5.09 11.77 6.47
C GLU A 36 3.90 11.34 5.63
N ALA A 37 3.43 10.11 5.87
CA ALA A 37 2.30 9.58 5.11
C ALA A 37 1.04 10.41 5.32
N ILE A 38 0.75 10.77 6.55
CA ILE A 38 -0.43 11.58 6.85
C ILE A 38 -0.32 12.94 6.17
N SER A 39 0.86 13.54 6.23
CA SER A 39 1.09 14.83 5.60
C SER A 39 0.81 14.78 4.09
N LEU A 40 1.30 13.75 3.42
CA LEU A 40 1.06 13.58 1.99
C LEU A 40 -0.40 13.26 1.69
N PHE A 41 -1.00 12.39 2.49
CA PHE A 41 -2.37 11.96 2.26
C PHE A 41 -3.36 13.12 2.31
N GLU A 42 -3.04 14.14 3.09
CA GLU A 42 -3.89 15.32 3.22
C GLU A 42 -3.78 16.26 2.03
N THR A 43 -2.73 16.12 1.21
CA THR A 43 -2.50 17.08 0.12
C THR A 43 -3.20 16.73 -1.16
N ALA A 44 -3.59 15.46 -1.35
CA ALA A 44 -4.18 15.02 -2.61
C ALA A 44 -4.92 13.70 -2.41
N PRO A 45 -5.89 13.41 -3.26
CA PRO A 45 -6.52 12.09 -3.23
C PRO A 45 -5.57 11.06 -3.81
N PHE A 46 -5.49 9.91 -3.14
CA PHE A 46 -4.70 8.79 -3.63
C PHE A 46 -5.63 7.66 -4.04
N ASP A 47 -5.24 6.92 -5.06
CA ASP A 47 -6.01 5.79 -5.56
C ASP A 47 -5.59 4.50 -4.88
N VAL A 48 -4.28 4.35 -4.63
CA VAL A 48 -3.71 3.14 -4.05
C VAL A 48 -2.69 3.52 -3.00
N VAL A 49 -2.69 2.80 -1.89
CA VAL A 49 -1.68 2.97 -0.84
C VAL A 49 -1.04 1.61 -0.54
N LEU A 50 0.28 1.54 -0.68
CA LEU A 50 1.07 0.39 -0.23
C LEU A 50 1.72 0.78 1.08
N CYS A 51 1.47 0.03 2.14
CA CYS A 51 1.92 0.43 3.46
C CYS A 51 2.53 -0.73 4.23
N GLY A 52 3.70 -0.51 4.82
CA GLY A 52 4.29 -1.46 5.75
C GLY A 52 3.46 -1.54 7.03
N ASP A 53 3.41 -2.71 7.65
CA ASP A 53 2.65 -2.88 8.87
C ASP A 53 3.32 -2.20 10.07
N LEU A 54 4.66 -2.18 10.10
CA LEU A 54 5.42 -1.56 11.18
C LEU A 54 6.15 -0.33 10.67
N LEU A 55 5.78 0.81 11.19
CA LEU A 55 6.39 2.09 10.85
C LEU A 55 7.13 2.61 12.07
N PRO A 56 8.13 3.50 11.89
CA PRO A 56 8.89 4.00 13.04
C PRO A 56 8.01 4.64 14.12
N ASP A 57 6.90 5.22 13.71
CA ASP A 57 6.04 5.99 14.60
C ASP A 57 4.60 5.48 14.64
N GLY A 58 4.35 4.25 14.22
CA GLY A 58 3.00 3.74 14.33
C GLY A 58 2.74 2.44 13.59
N ASN A 59 1.48 2.08 13.58
CA ASN A 59 0.99 0.83 13.00
C ASN A 59 0.32 1.12 11.66
N GLY A 60 0.85 0.49 10.61
CA GLY A 60 0.35 0.74 9.26
C GLY A 60 -1.06 0.24 9.03
N LEU A 61 -1.39 -0.92 9.60
CA LEU A 61 -2.73 -1.48 9.40
C LEU A 61 -3.81 -0.58 10.02
N GLU A 62 -3.55 -0.05 11.22
CA GLU A 62 -4.50 0.85 11.84
C GLU A 62 -4.71 2.10 11.02
N MET A 63 -3.62 2.65 10.49
CA MET A 63 -3.70 3.84 9.65
C MET A 63 -4.51 3.57 8.38
N LEU A 64 -4.26 2.45 7.73
CA LEU A 64 -5.00 2.09 6.52
C LEU A 64 -6.48 1.89 6.82
N ARG A 65 -6.79 1.27 7.94
CA ARG A 65 -8.18 1.07 8.34
C ARG A 65 -8.91 2.40 8.49
N ASP A 66 -8.26 3.36 9.16
CA ASP A 66 -8.86 4.67 9.34
C ASP A 66 -9.07 5.36 8.00
N TRP A 67 -8.08 5.30 7.11
CA TRP A 67 -8.17 5.93 5.80
C TRP A 67 -9.26 5.30 4.94
N MET A 68 -9.41 3.99 5.00
CA MET A 68 -10.44 3.30 4.22
C MET A 68 -11.84 3.62 4.74
N ASN A 69 -11.97 3.82 6.04
CA ASN A 69 -13.27 4.21 6.61
C ASN A 69 -13.68 5.60 6.12
N GLN A 70 -12.70 6.49 5.96
CA GLN A 70 -12.96 7.84 5.46
C GLN A 70 -13.10 7.88 3.95
N ASN A 71 -12.48 6.93 3.27
CA ASN A 71 -12.42 6.92 1.81
C ASN A 71 -12.60 5.49 1.31
N PRO A 72 -13.85 5.03 1.18
CA PRO A 72 -14.11 3.62 0.80
C PRO A 72 -13.59 3.19 -0.56
N LYS A 73 -13.25 4.13 -1.43
CA LYS A 73 -12.72 3.80 -2.75
C LYS A 73 -11.22 3.55 -2.75
N LEU A 74 -10.56 3.84 -1.64
CA LEU A 74 -9.12 3.67 -1.54
C LEU A 74 -8.75 2.20 -1.61
N ILE A 75 -7.81 1.87 -2.49
CA ILE A 75 -7.27 0.52 -2.59
C ILE A 75 -6.04 0.44 -1.68
N SER A 76 -6.03 -0.52 -0.78
CA SER A 76 -4.96 -0.65 0.20
C SER A 76 -4.24 -1.97 0.08
N ILE A 77 -2.92 -1.92 0.19
CA ILE A 77 -2.07 -3.10 0.12
C ILE A 77 -1.13 -3.04 1.33
N LEU A 78 -1.17 -4.08 2.15
CA LEU A 78 -0.33 -4.16 3.35
C LEU A 78 0.91 -5.00 3.07
N MET A 79 2.07 -4.51 3.50
CA MET A 79 3.34 -5.22 3.35
C MET A 79 3.87 -5.56 4.73
N THR A 80 4.35 -6.79 4.92
CA THR A 80 4.84 -7.21 6.21
C THR A 80 5.98 -8.23 6.05
N VAL A 81 6.86 -8.30 7.06
CA VAL A 81 7.87 -9.37 7.11
C VAL A 81 7.34 -10.59 7.84
N GLN A 82 6.16 -10.48 8.44
CA GLN A 82 5.58 -11.54 9.25
C GLN A 82 4.61 -12.38 8.46
N SER A 83 4.90 -13.69 8.36
CA SER A 83 3.97 -14.63 7.76
C SER A 83 3.06 -15.14 8.87
N ASP A 84 2.21 -14.27 9.38
CA ASP A 84 1.37 -14.50 10.55
C ASP A 84 -0.08 -14.54 10.15
N GLU A 85 -0.72 -15.68 10.35
CA GLU A 85 -2.11 -15.85 9.96
C GLU A 85 -3.05 -14.90 10.73
N ARG A 86 -2.71 -14.59 11.97
CA ARG A 86 -3.53 -13.64 12.74
C ARG A 86 -3.52 -12.27 12.08
N LEU A 87 -2.34 -11.79 11.71
CA LEU A 87 -2.23 -10.49 11.05
C LEU A 87 -2.97 -10.51 9.72
N ARG A 88 -2.84 -11.61 8.98
CA ARG A 88 -3.54 -11.74 7.71
C ARG A 88 -5.05 -11.67 7.89
N GLN A 89 -5.56 -12.35 8.92
CA GLN A 89 -7.00 -12.31 9.21
C GLN A 89 -7.44 -10.92 9.62
N GLU A 90 -6.65 -10.23 10.42
CA GLU A 90 -6.97 -8.87 10.81
C GLU A 90 -7.00 -7.94 9.61
N ALA A 91 -6.04 -8.13 8.70
CA ALA A 91 -6.00 -7.32 7.48
C ALA A 91 -7.25 -7.54 6.63
N LEU A 92 -7.63 -8.81 6.46
CA LEU A 92 -8.82 -9.13 5.67
C LEU A 92 -10.08 -8.55 6.31
N LYS A 93 -10.20 -8.62 7.63
CA LYS A 93 -11.34 -8.07 8.33
C LYS A 93 -11.41 -6.55 8.19
N ALA A 94 -10.26 -5.92 8.11
CA ALA A 94 -10.19 -4.47 7.94
C ALA A 94 -10.52 -4.03 6.52
N GLY A 95 -10.61 -4.96 5.59
CA GLY A 95 -10.92 -4.64 4.20
C GLY A 95 -9.71 -4.38 3.31
N ILE A 96 -8.53 -4.79 3.78
CA ILE A 96 -7.31 -4.65 2.99
C ILE A 96 -7.43 -5.46 1.69
N HIS A 97 -7.09 -4.84 0.57
CA HIS A 97 -7.27 -5.44 -0.75
C HIS A 97 -6.13 -6.36 -1.14
N GLY A 98 -4.90 -6.04 -0.74
CA GLY A 98 -3.73 -6.84 -1.07
C GLY A 98 -2.85 -7.04 0.15
N TYR A 99 -2.16 -8.19 0.19
CA TYR A 99 -1.33 -8.55 1.33
C TYR A 99 -0.04 -9.16 0.80
N LEU A 100 1.09 -8.52 1.09
CA LEU A 100 2.40 -8.95 0.59
C LEU A 100 3.32 -9.26 1.76
N VAL A 101 3.91 -10.46 1.75
CA VAL A 101 4.87 -10.87 2.77
C VAL A 101 6.27 -10.72 2.19
N LYS A 102 7.11 -9.97 2.87
CA LYS A 102 8.49 -9.73 2.43
C LYS A 102 9.36 -10.92 2.77
N PRO A 103 10.30 -11.28 1.93
CA PRO A 103 10.54 -10.71 0.61
C PRO A 103 9.52 -11.22 -0.41
N PHE A 104 9.06 -10.33 -1.26
CA PHE A 104 8.16 -10.73 -2.35
C PHE A 104 8.82 -10.41 -3.68
N ASP A 105 8.42 -11.12 -4.72
CA ASP A 105 8.99 -10.92 -6.04
C ASP A 105 8.10 -9.98 -6.87
N LEU A 106 8.58 -9.67 -8.07
CA LEU A 106 7.88 -8.77 -8.96
C LEU A 106 6.51 -9.29 -9.35
N LYS A 107 6.39 -10.61 -9.52
CA LYS A 107 5.13 -11.21 -9.90
C LYS A 107 4.07 -10.99 -8.81
N GLN A 108 4.47 -11.18 -7.56
CA GLN A 108 3.55 -10.98 -6.45
C GLN A 108 3.12 -9.51 -6.35
N LEU A 109 4.06 -8.61 -6.60
CA LEU A 109 3.75 -7.18 -6.61
C LEU A 109 2.76 -6.86 -7.73
N GLU A 110 3.00 -7.40 -8.92
CA GLU A 110 2.11 -7.18 -10.05
C GLU A 110 0.71 -7.72 -9.77
N GLU A 111 0.62 -8.89 -9.13
CA GLU A 111 -0.68 -9.45 -8.78
C GLU A 111 -1.42 -8.55 -7.80
N ALA A 112 -0.71 -7.99 -6.82
CA ALA A 112 -1.32 -7.07 -5.87
C ALA A 112 -1.78 -5.80 -6.57
N MET A 113 -1.00 -5.30 -7.51
CA MET A 113 -1.37 -4.09 -8.24
C MET A 113 -2.51 -4.33 -9.21
N SER A 114 -2.68 -5.54 -9.71
CA SER A 114 -3.78 -5.83 -10.63
C SER A 114 -5.14 -5.74 -9.94
N ILE A 115 -5.17 -5.84 -8.62
CA ILE A 115 -6.40 -5.61 -7.85
C ILE A 115 -6.88 -4.19 -8.07
N SER A 116 -5.97 -3.22 -8.12
CA SER A 116 -6.36 -1.82 -8.33
C SER A 116 -6.92 -1.62 -9.73
N GLU A 117 -6.40 -2.35 -10.72
CA GLU A 117 -6.93 -2.27 -12.07
C GLU A 117 -8.37 -2.78 -12.13
N CYS A 118 -8.60 -3.93 -11.52
CA CYS A 118 -9.94 -4.50 -11.47
C CYS A 118 -10.87 -3.61 -10.66
N GLY A 119 -10.38 -3.07 -9.56
CA GLY A 119 -11.16 -2.19 -8.70
C GLY A 119 -11.56 -0.90 -9.39
N LEU A 120 -10.80 -0.49 -10.39
CA LEU A 120 -11.11 0.70 -11.17
C LEU A 120 -11.96 0.40 -12.39
N GLY A 121 -12.38 -0.83 -12.54
CA GLY A 121 -13.26 -1.21 -13.63
C GLY A 121 -12.55 -1.38 -14.96
N ASN A 122 -11.26 -1.44 -14.95
CA ASN A 122 -10.49 -1.61 -16.16
C ASN A 122 -10.29 -3.10 -16.44
N VAL A 123 -11.21 -3.67 -17.15
CA VAL A 123 -11.20 -5.08 -17.46
C VAL A 123 -10.90 -5.28 -18.94
N GLU A 124 -10.01 -6.17 -19.23
CA GLU A 124 -9.59 -6.46 -20.60
C GLU A 124 -10.57 -7.26 -21.36
#